data_e5e7c1d74e3381b7e8cf648b2847d259
#
_entry.id   e5e7c1d74e3381b7e8cf648b2847d259
#
_cell.length_a   1.000
_cell.length_b   1.000
_cell.length_c   1.000
_cell.angle_alpha   90.00
_cell.angle_beta   90.00
_cell.angle_gamma   90.00
#
_symmetry.space_group_name_H-M   'P 1'
#
loop_
_entity.id
_entity.type
_entity.pdbx_description
1 polymer ?
#
loop_
_entity_poly.entity_id
_entity_poly.type
_entity_poly.pdbx_seq_one_letter_code
_entity_poly.pdbx_strand_id
1 'polypeptide(L)'
;WCQDGIIEKDPADTTSGNEYQYTQRLFCGAGNYSPIQMNENQHIAAENGFEYGYMTMVEAQVTNSSVAESMWGIARNSERPDKAMEFLNLLYSNAEVANIMKYGLEGENYNFVEGSDDIIERNNSYFPMFYVGGNQREMYLQTPAGEDFIEQCEAQEKEAKVSPLLGYTFDDTNYQTEAAVIGSVISEYTPILQNGLCGSEEETKEYLDEFLAALDAAGMNEVIEANQAQLD
;
A
#
# COMPACT_ATOMS: atom_id res chain seq x y z
N TRP A 1 -16.51 -2.92 19.46
CA TRP A 1 -15.82 -4.06 18.80
C TRP A 1 -14.62 -4.52 19.61
N CYS A 2 -13.76 -3.61 20.12
CA CYS A 2 -12.71 -3.97 21.08
C CYS A 2 -13.29 -4.60 22.36
N GLN A 3 -14.35 -4.00 22.93
CA GLN A 3 -15.01 -4.51 24.13
C GLN A 3 -15.68 -5.87 23.88
N ASP A 4 -16.20 -6.08 22.69
CA ASP A 4 -16.84 -7.32 22.27
C ASP A 4 -15.82 -8.42 21.88
N GLY A 5 -14.54 -8.10 21.85
CA GLY A 5 -13.47 -9.03 21.47
C GLY A 5 -13.41 -9.33 19.96
N ILE A 6 -14.03 -8.50 19.12
CA ILE A 6 -14.00 -8.60 17.66
C ILE A 6 -12.67 -8.04 17.12
N ILE A 7 -12.15 -6.98 17.74
CA ILE A 7 -10.86 -6.39 17.43
C ILE A 7 -9.90 -6.70 18.59
N GLU A 8 -8.62 -6.92 18.28
CA GLU A 8 -7.58 -7.18 19.26
C GLU A 8 -7.51 -6.03 20.29
N LYS A 9 -7.44 -6.40 21.58
CA LYS A 9 -7.49 -5.43 22.68
C LYS A 9 -6.18 -4.71 22.92
N ASP A 10 -5.07 -5.29 22.50
CA ASP A 10 -3.75 -4.68 22.62
C ASP A 10 -3.03 -4.68 21.25
N PRO A 11 -3.38 -3.71 20.39
CA PRO A 11 -2.73 -3.56 19.09
C PRO A 11 -1.25 -3.15 19.20
N ALA A 12 -0.79 -2.71 20.38
CA ALA A 12 0.62 -2.36 20.60
C ALA A 12 1.52 -3.59 20.75
N ASP A 13 0.95 -4.76 21.07
CA ASP A 13 1.67 -6.04 21.14
C ASP A 13 1.81 -6.72 19.77
N THR A 14 1.19 -6.15 18.73
CA THR A 14 1.27 -6.67 17.37
C THR A 14 2.38 -6.01 16.57
N THR A 15 3.45 -6.72 16.36
CA THR A 15 4.60 -6.23 15.57
C THR A 15 4.33 -6.21 14.06
N SER A 16 3.36 -6.96 13.57
CA SER A 16 2.84 -6.83 12.19
C SER A 16 1.48 -7.49 12.03
N GLY A 17 0.58 -6.87 11.25
CA GLY A 17 -0.71 -7.46 10.88
C GLY A 17 -0.59 -8.79 10.11
N ASN A 18 0.56 -9.03 9.49
CA ASN A 18 0.86 -10.26 8.76
C ASN A 18 0.91 -11.49 9.66
N GLU A 19 1.36 -11.37 10.91
CA GLU A 19 1.42 -12.51 11.85
C GLU A 19 0.01 -13.06 12.16
N TYR A 20 -0.99 -12.21 12.26
CA TYR A 20 -2.37 -12.65 12.44
C TYR A 20 -2.96 -13.32 11.20
N GLN A 21 -2.55 -12.86 10.02
CA GLN A 21 -2.95 -13.49 8.76
C GLN A 21 -2.39 -14.91 8.68
N TYR A 22 -1.09 -15.09 8.93
CA TYR A 22 -0.43 -16.40 8.84
C TYR A 22 -0.92 -17.39 9.90
N THR A 23 -1.29 -16.92 11.06
CA THR A 23 -1.86 -17.77 12.12
C THR A 23 -3.38 -17.98 12.01
N GLN A 24 -4.02 -17.49 10.94
CA GLN A 24 -5.47 -17.57 10.69
C GLN A 24 -6.32 -16.98 11.85
N ARG A 25 -5.76 -16.02 12.57
CA ARG A 25 -6.46 -15.30 13.65
C ARG A 25 -7.22 -14.07 13.16
N LEU A 26 -6.95 -13.63 11.93
CA LEU A 26 -7.64 -12.53 11.29
C LEU A 26 -8.76 -13.06 10.40
N PHE A 27 -10.00 -12.70 10.68
CA PHE A 27 -11.16 -13.08 9.86
C PHE A 27 -11.26 -12.22 8.59
N CYS A 28 -11.07 -10.92 8.72
CA CYS A 28 -11.06 -9.97 7.59
C CYS A 28 -10.16 -8.79 7.86
N GLY A 29 -9.69 -8.17 6.80
CA GLY A 29 -8.95 -6.92 6.80
C GLY A 29 -9.41 -6.02 5.66
N ALA A 30 -9.18 -4.72 5.76
CA ALA A 30 -9.42 -3.77 4.70
C ALA A 30 -8.09 -3.16 4.24
N GLY A 31 -7.93 -2.99 2.95
CA GLY A 31 -6.71 -2.43 2.38
C GLY A 31 -6.89 -2.06 0.90
N ASN A 32 -5.86 -1.49 0.32
CA ASN A 32 -5.79 -1.22 -1.10
C ASN A 32 -5.16 -2.44 -1.79
N TYR A 33 -5.91 -3.10 -2.65
CA TYR A 33 -5.45 -4.28 -3.36
C TYR A 33 -5.59 -4.10 -4.87
N SER A 34 -4.49 -4.31 -5.58
CA SER A 34 -4.48 -4.56 -7.02
C SER A 34 -4.54 -6.08 -7.28
N PRO A 35 -4.84 -6.54 -8.50
CA PRO A 35 -4.72 -7.96 -8.85
C PRO A 35 -3.33 -8.53 -8.54
N ILE A 36 -2.27 -7.74 -8.68
CA ILE A 36 -0.89 -8.13 -8.34
C ILE A 36 -0.77 -8.43 -6.85
N GLN A 37 -1.25 -7.53 -5.99
CA GLN A 37 -1.22 -7.72 -4.54
C GLN A 37 -2.11 -8.87 -4.10
N MET A 38 -3.27 -9.03 -4.75
CA MET A 38 -4.17 -10.15 -4.49
C MET A 38 -3.49 -11.49 -4.81
N ASN A 39 -2.78 -11.58 -5.94
CA ASN A 39 -2.05 -12.78 -6.31
C ASN A 39 -0.93 -13.11 -5.30
N GLU A 40 -0.17 -12.13 -4.87
CA GLU A 40 0.88 -12.34 -3.86
C GLU A 40 0.30 -12.79 -2.51
N ASN A 41 -0.82 -12.22 -2.09
CA ASN A 41 -1.51 -12.65 -0.88
C ASN A 41 -2.06 -14.08 -1.00
N GLN A 42 -2.58 -14.47 -2.16
CA GLN A 42 -3.05 -15.85 -2.41
C GLN A 42 -1.89 -16.86 -2.38
N HIS A 43 -0.71 -16.49 -2.89
CA HIS A 43 0.47 -17.33 -2.78
C HIS A 43 0.82 -17.60 -1.30
N ILE A 44 0.90 -16.53 -0.49
CA ILE A 44 1.15 -16.64 0.95
C ILE A 44 0.08 -17.47 1.65
N ALA A 45 -1.19 -17.28 1.29
CA ALA A 45 -2.30 -18.04 1.85
C ALA A 45 -2.19 -19.53 1.54
N ALA A 46 -1.87 -19.88 0.29
CA ALA A 46 -1.68 -21.26 -0.14
C ALA A 46 -0.52 -21.96 0.60
N GLU A 47 0.61 -21.26 0.81
CA GLU A 47 1.73 -21.78 1.62
C GLU A 47 1.32 -22.06 3.08
N ASN A 48 0.34 -21.35 3.61
CA ASN A 48 -0.16 -21.49 4.98
C ASN A 48 -1.48 -22.28 5.09
N GLY A 49 -1.98 -22.85 4.01
CA GLY A 49 -3.14 -23.75 3.98
C GLY A 49 -4.49 -23.08 4.12
N PHE A 50 -4.64 -21.84 3.65
CA PHE A 50 -5.92 -21.13 3.61
C PHE A 50 -6.09 -20.37 2.27
N GLU A 51 -7.24 -19.76 2.05
CA GLU A 51 -7.57 -18.97 0.87
C GLU A 51 -8.12 -17.61 1.27
N TYR A 52 -7.85 -16.58 0.47
CA TYR A 52 -8.48 -15.28 0.59
C TYR A 52 -9.71 -15.16 -0.31
N GLY A 53 -10.81 -14.65 0.26
CA GLY A 53 -11.90 -14.08 -0.52
C GLY A 53 -11.76 -12.55 -0.56
N TYR A 54 -12.00 -11.95 -1.72
CA TYR A 54 -11.94 -10.49 -1.89
C TYR A 54 -13.31 -9.92 -2.20
N MET A 55 -13.58 -8.75 -1.62
CA MET A 55 -14.78 -7.98 -1.90
C MET A 55 -14.40 -6.52 -2.10
N THR A 56 -14.71 -5.98 -3.27
CA THR A 56 -14.50 -4.57 -3.57
C THR A 56 -15.52 -3.71 -2.81
N MET A 57 -15.05 -2.86 -1.92
CA MET A 57 -15.88 -1.93 -1.17
C MET A 57 -15.96 -0.56 -1.83
N VAL A 58 -14.87 -0.15 -2.50
CA VAL A 58 -14.76 1.13 -3.20
C VAL A 58 -14.12 0.86 -4.57
N GLU A 59 -14.69 1.46 -5.62
CA GLU A 59 -14.16 1.33 -6.98
C GLU A 59 -12.75 1.92 -7.07
N ALA A 60 -11.91 1.34 -7.92
CA ALA A 60 -10.55 1.81 -8.17
C ALA A 60 -10.54 3.27 -8.64
N GLN A 61 -9.60 4.05 -8.12
CA GLN A 61 -9.43 5.46 -8.46
C GLN A 61 -7.99 5.76 -8.84
N VAL A 62 -7.82 6.59 -9.88
CA VAL A 62 -6.52 7.17 -10.23
C VAL A 62 -6.39 8.51 -9.50
N THR A 63 -5.48 8.58 -8.55
CA THR A 63 -5.18 9.74 -7.72
C THR A 63 -3.70 10.12 -7.83
N ASN A 64 -3.29 11.23 -7.25
CA ASN A 64 -1.85 11.56 -7.18
C ASN A 64 -1.04 10.48 -6.46
N SER A 65 -1.58 9.90 -5.38
CA SER A 65 -0.91 8.83 -4.64
C SER A 65 -0.79 7.56 -5.47
N SER A 66 -1.83 7.16 -6.22
CA SER A 66 -1.76 5.95 -7.07
C SER A 66 -0.73 6.06 -8.20
N VAL A 67 -0.41 7.28 -8.63
CA VAL A 67 0.58 7.53 -9.70
C VAL A 67 2.00 7.72 -9.16
N ALA A 68 2.14 8.29 -7.96
CA ALA A 68 3.41 8.71 -7.39
C ALA A 68 3.72 8.09 -6.01
N GLU A 69 3.03 7.02 -5.64
CA GLU A 69 3.21 6.34 -4.34
C GLU A 69 4.63 5.79 -4.18
N SER A 70 5.19 5.27 -5.26
CA SER A 70 6.53 4.69 -5.27
C SER A 70 7.34 5.24 -6.43
N MET A 71 8.40 5.94 -6.10
CA MET A 71 9.25 6.59 -7.09
C MET A 71 10.73 6.29 -6.86
N TRP A 72 11.45 6.15 -7.95
CA TRP A 72 12.90 6.09 -7.92
C TRP A 72 13.49 7.49 -7.96
N GLY A 73 14.51 7.73 -7.15
CA GLY A 73 15.29 8.96 -7.16
C GLY A 73 16.78 8.67 -7.35
N ILE A 74 17.45 9.46 -8.21
CA ILE A 74 18.89 9.45 -8.32
C ILE A 74 19.45 10.50 -7.38
N ALA A 75 20.34 10.08 -6.47
CA ALA A 75 20.91 10.99 -5.49
C ALA A 75 21.72 12.11 -6.18
N ARG A 76 21.56 13.35 -5.72
CA ARG A 76 22.23 14.52 -6.27
C ARG A 76 23.76 14.43 -6.24
N ASN A 77 24.32 13.70 -5.29
CA ASN A 77 25.75 13.46 -5.14
C ASN A 77 26.23 12.18 -5.83
N SER A 78 25.42 11.57 -6.69
CA SER A 78 25.86 10.44 -7.51
C SER A 78 26.99 10.87 -8.45
N GLU A 79 28.06 10.12 -8.48
CA GLU A 79 29.16 10.31 -9.41
C GLU A 79 28.84 9.85 -10.84
N ARG A 80 27.80 8.99 -10.97
CA ARG A 80 27.40 8.39 -12.24
C ARG A 80 25.87 8.40 -12.43
N PRO A 81 25.23 9.56 -12.45
CA PRO A 81 23.77 9.67 -12.61
C PRO A 81 23.28 9.12 -13.97
N ASP A 82 24.13 9.21 -15.01
CA ASP A 82 23.91 8.61 -16.32
C ASP A 82 23.73 7.09 -16.24
N LYS A 83 24.60 6.41 -15.51
CA LYS A 83 24.56 4.96 -15.33
C LYS A 83 23.40 4.52 -14.43
N ALA A 84 23.09 5.30 -13.42
CA ALA A 84 21.92 5.05 -12.59
C ALA A 84 20.62 5.14 -13.42
N MET A 85 20.51 6.13 -14.32
CA MET A 85 19.36 6.27 -15.23
C MET A 85 19.31 5.12 -16.26
N GLU A 86 20.46 4.70 -16.82
CA GLU A 86 20.51 3.53 -17.71
C GLU A 86 19.97 2.26 -17.00
N PHE A 87 20.38 2.05 -15.75
CA PHE A 87 19.90 0.90 -14.97
C PHE A 87 18.39 0.98 -14.70
N LEU A 88 17.88 2.14 -14.29
CA LEU A 88 16.44 2.33 -14.10
C LEU A 88 15.67 2.09 -15.40
N ASN A 89 16.20 2.59 -16.53
CA ASN A 89 15.58 2.32 -17.83
C ASN A 89 15.54 0.82 -18.15
N LEU A 90 16.61 0.08 -17.85
CA LEU A 90 16.65 -1.39 -18.05
C LEU A 90 15.59 -2.09 -17.18
N LEU A 91 15.40 -1.68 -15.93
CA LEU A 91 14.37 -2.26 -15.05
C LEU A 91 12.96 -2.16 -15.64
N TYR A 92 12.68 -1.11 -16.43
CA TYR A 92 11.36 -0.87 -17.01
C TYR A 92 11.22 -1.31 -18.48
N SER A 93 12.32 -1.62 -19.15
CA SER A 93 12.33 -1.98 -20.59
C SER A 93 12.91 -3.36 -20.90
N ASN A 94 13.40 -4.08 -19.90
CA ASN A 94 14.00 -5.40 -20.09
C ASN A 94 13.45 -6.38 -19.04
N ALA A 95 12.60 -7.29 -19.49
CA ALA A 95 11.94 -8.28 -18.65
C ALA A 95 12.94 -9.19 -17.89
N GLU A 96 14.07 -9.58 -18.52
CA GLU A 96 15.08 -10.42 -17.88
C GLU A 96 15.70 -9.72 -16.66
N VAL A 97 16.10 -8.45 -16.82
CA VAL A 97 16.65 -7.66 -15.70
C VAL A 97 15.62 -7.48 -14.59
N ALA A 98 14.38 -7.18 -14.95
CA ALA A 98 13.30 -7.02 -13.99
C ALA A 98 13.00 -8.33 -13.23
N ASN A 99 12.96 -9.46 -13.92
CA ASN A 99 12.73 -10.78 -13.33
C ASN A 99 13.88 -11.20 -12.40
N ILE A 100 15.14 -10.99 -12.80
CA ILE A 100 16.29 -11.26 -11.94
C ILE A 100 16.20 -10.42 -10.65
N MET A 101 15.86 -9.15 -10.77
CA MET A 101 15.75 -8.26 -9.63
C MET A 101 14.59 -8.62 -8.70
N LYS A 102 13.47 -9.10 -9.25
CA LYS A 102 12.29 -9.45 -8.47
C LYS A 102 12.33 -10.87 -7.91
N TYR A 103 12.72 -11.82 -8.72
CA TYR A 103 12.58 -13.25 -8.42
C TYR A 103 13.90 -13.98 -8.21
N GLY A 104 15.03 -13.36 -8.58
CA GLY A 104 16.36 -13.98 -8.46
C GLY A 104 16.68 -14.90 -9.63
N LEU A 105 17.25 -16.07 -9.35
CA LEU A 105 17.76 -17.01 -10.34
C LEU A 105 16.92 -18.27 -10.39
N GLU A 106 16.67 -18.75 -11.61
CA GLU A 106 16.02 -20.04 -11.86
C GLU A 106 16.81 -21.19 -11.23
N GLY A 107 16.11 -22.15 -10.66
CA GLY A 107 16.68 -23.31 -9.97
C GLY A 107 17.19 -23.01 -8.56
N GLU A 108 17.47 -21.76 -8.23
CA GLU A 108 17.90 -21.32 -6.90
C GLU A 108 16.75 -20.68 -6.12
N ASN A 109 16.13 -19.64 -6.70
CA ASN A 109 15.10 -18.85 -6.04
C ASN A 109 13.69 -19.20 -6.52
N TYR A 110 13.56 -19.69 -7.74
CA TYR A 110 12.29 -20.13 -8.33
C TYR A 110 12.50 -21.24 -9.34
N ASN A 111 11.41 -21.93 -9.71
CA ASN A 111 11.34 -22.80 -10.87
C ASN A 111 10.11 -22.43 -11.70
N PHE A 112 10.15 -22.69 -13.00
CA PHE A 112 8.93 -22.61 -13.81
C PHE A 112 7.98 -23.76 -13.47
N VAL A 113 6.69 -23.45 -13.50
CA VAL A 113 5.63 -24.46 -13.41
C VAL A 113 5.69 -25.36 -14.65
N GLU A 114 5.45 -26.65 -14.47
CA GLU A 114 5.50 -27.62 -15.57
C GLU A 114 4.58 -27.21 -16.73
N GLY A 115 5.16 -27.03 -17.91
CA GLY A 115 4.45 -26.64 -19.12
C GLY A 115 4.26 -25.12 -19.30
N SER A 116 4.81 -24.31 -18.42
CA SER A 116 4.80 -22.86 -18.54
C SER A 116 6.21 -22.29 -18.67
N ASP A 117 6.35 -21.21 -19.41
CA ASP A 117 7.58 -20.41 -19.57
C ASP A 117 7.47 -19.00 -18.94
N ASP A 118 6.33 -18.70 -18.35
CA ASP A 118 6.00 -17.42 -17.74
C ASP A 118 5.43 -17.50 -16.31
N ILE A 119 4.98 -18.69 -15.87
CA ILE A 119 4.48 -18.90 -14.51
C ILE A 119 5.55 -19.60 -13.67
N ILE A 120 5.88 -19.01 -12.52
CA ILE A 120 6.89 -19.51 -11.61
C ILE A 120 6.30 -19.92 -10.25
N GLU A 121 6.98 -20.88 -9.63
CA GLU A 121 6.82 -21.23 -8.22
C GLU A 121 8.10 -20.86 -7.47
N ARG A 122 7.98 -20.12 -6.37
CA ARG A 122 9.14 -19.67 -5.59
C ARG A 122 9.67 -20.78 -4.71
N ASN A 123 10.99 -20.92 -4.65
CA ASN A 123 11.68 -21.90 -3.81
C ASN A 123 12.01 -21.36 -2.41
N ASN A 124 11.99 -20.02 -2.25
CA ASN A 124 12.37 -19.35 -1.01
C ASN A 124 11.83 -17.93 -0.95
N SER A 125 12.10 -17.25 0.15
CA SER A 125 11.65 -15.88 0.43
C SER A 125 12.54 -14.79 -0.19
N TYR A 126 13.31 -15.06 -1.25
CA TYR A 126 14.02 -14.01 -1.98
C TYR A 126 13.04 -12.99 -2.53
N PHE A 127 13.11 -11.77 -2.05
CA PHE A 127 12.18 -10.71 -2.42
C PHE A 127 12.79 -9.32 -2.19
N PRO A 128 13.83 -8.95 -2.96
CA PRO A 128 14.57 -7.71 -2.71
C PRO A 128 13.82 -6.46 -3.11
N MET A 129 12.87 -6.56 -4.05
CA MET A 129 12.13 -5.44 -4.60
C MET A 129 10.65 -5.79 -4.70
N PHE A 130 9.84 -5.02 -4.02
CA PHE A 130 8.40 -5.14 -4.06
C PHE A 130 7.81 -4.58 -5.38
N TYR A 131 6.74 -3.82 -5.35
CA TYR A 131 6.06 -3.29 -6.55
C TYR A 131 6.81 -2.16 -7.28
N VAL A 132 7.95 -1.71 -6.78
CA VAL A 132 8.78 -0.71 -7.47
C VAL A 132 9.83 -1.30 -8.42
N GLY A 133 9.83 -2.61 -8.60
CA GLY A 133 10.89 -3.34 -9.26
C GLY A 133 10.86 -3.35 -10.79
N GLY A 134 10.12 -2.48 -11.47
CA GLY A 134 10.09 -2.41 -12.93
C GLY A 134 8.69 -2.61 -13.52
N ASN A 135 8.60 -2.94 -14.82
CA ASN A 135 7.32 -3.18 -15.49
C ASN A 135 6.74 -4.55 -15.12
N GLN A 136 5.83 -4.58 -14.17
CA GLN A 136 5.26 -5.82 -13.64
C GLN A 136 4.44 -6.61 -14.66
N ARG A 137 4.01 -6.00 -15.77
CA ARG A 137 3.28 -6.68 -16.85
C ARG A 137 4.16 -7.58 -17.73
N GLU A 138 5.46 -7.35 -17.69
CA GLU A 138 6.45 -8.13 -18.43
C GLU A 138 7.24 -9.10 -17.54
N MET A 139 6.90 -9.13 -16.24
CA MET A 139 7.50 -10.05 -15.28
C MET A 139 6.77 -11.39 -15.29
N TYR A 140 7.47 -12.41 -14.82
CA TYR A 140 6.87 -13.72 -14.60
C TYR A 140 5.67 -13.62 -13.64
N LEU A 141 4.68 -14.45 -13.88
CA LEU A 141 3.55 -14.62 -12.99
C LEU A 141 3.92 -15.63 -11.90
N GLN A 142 3.54 -15.35 -10.68
CA GLN A 142 3.76 -16.25 -9.56
C GLN A 142 2.48 -17.03 -9.29
N THR A 143 2.59 -18.34 -9.07
CA THR A 143 1.43 -19.13 -8.61
C THR A 143 0.79 -18.48 -7.36
N PRO A 144 -0.55 -18.49 -7.23
CA PRO A 144 -1.56 -19.16 -8.07
C PRO A 144 -2.16 -18.28 -9.17
N ALA A 145 -1.41 -17.33 -9.76
CA ALA A 145 -1.91 -16.51 -10.86
C ALA A 145 -2.44 -17.40 -12.00
N GLY A 146 -3.64 -17.06 -12.48
CA GLY A 146 -4.23 -17.69 -13.66
C GLY A 146 -3.81 -16.99 -14.96
N GLU A 147 -4.15 -17.61 -16.08
CA GLU A 147 -3.90 -17.05 -17.42
C GLU A 147 -4.61 -15.71 -17.64
N ASP A 148 -5.70 -15.45 -16.93
CA ASP A 148 -6.49 -14.22 -16.98
C ASP A 148 -5.95 -13.06 -16.11
N PHE A 149 -4.80 -13.26 -15.45
CA PHE A 149 -4.24 -12.27 -14.51
C PHE A 149 -3.99 -10.90 -15.16
N ILE A 150 -3.40 -10.89 -16.36
CA ILE A 150 -3.14 -9.64 -17.09
C ILE A 150 -4.47 -8.96 -17.50
N GLU A 151 -5.46 -9.76 -17.96
CA GLU A 151 -6.80 -9.24 -18.27
C GLU A 151 -7.46 -8.60 -17.03
N GLN A 152 -7.30 -9.18 -15.85
CA GLN A 152 -7.82 -8.61 -14.61
C GLN A 152 -7.16 -7.26 -14.30
N CYS A 153 -5.84 -7.13 -14.47
CA CYS A 153 -5.12 -5.87 -14.31
C CYS A 153 -5.63 -4.80 -15.28
N GLU A 154 -5.79 -5.15 -16.55
CA GLU A 154 -6.30 -4.24 -17.59
C GLU A 154 -7.75 -3.81 -17.35
N ALA A 155 -8.58 -4.73 -16.89
CA ALA A 155 -9.98 -4.44 -16.52
C ALA A 155 -10.04 -3.44 -15.37
N GLN A 156 -9.26 -3.65 -14.30
CA GLN A 156 -9.21 -2.72 -13.18
C GLN A 156 -8.76 -1.32 -13.61
N GLU A 157 -7.72 -1.22 -14.44
CA GLU A 157 -7.24 0.07 -14.94
C GLU A 157 -8.28 0.80 -15.80
N LYS A 158 -8.97 0.05 -16.66
CA LYS A 158 -10.00 0.61 -17.54
C LYS A 158 -11.24 1.10 -16.77
N GLU A 159 -11.58 0.42 -15.69
CA GLU A 159 -12.72 0.75 -14.84
C GLU A 159 -12.40 1.82 -13.81
N ALA A 160 -11.10 2.07 -13.54
CA ALA A 160 -10.66 3.04 -12.56
C ALA A 160 -11.14 4.46 -12.90
N LYS A 161 -11.73 5.12 -11.92
CA LYS A 161 -12.20 6.50 -12.06
C LYS A 161 -11.05 7.47 -11.80
N VAL A 162 -10.86 8.40 -12.74
CA VAL A 162 -9.88 9.47 -12.54
C VAL A 162 -10.41 10.48 -11.52
N SER A 163 -9.64 10.72 -10.47
CA SER A 163 -9.99 11.75 -9.48
C SER A 163 -10.03 13.14 -10.14
N PRO A 164 -11.03 13.97 -9.86
CA PRO A 164 -11.06 15.35 -10.32
C PRO A 164 -9.90 16.19 -9.77
N LEU A 165 -9.22 15.70 -8.71
CA LEU A 165 -8.06 16.33 -8.09
C LEU A 165 -6.73 15.79 -8.62
N LEU A 166 -6.74 14.94 -9.66
CA LEU A 166 -5.49 14.43 -10.23
C LEU A 166 -4.64 15.58 -10.79
N GLY A 167 -3.40 15.69 -10.28
CA GLY A 167 -2.47 16.76 -10.62
C GLY A 167 -2.55 17.98 -9.69
N TYR A 168 -3.55 18.07 -8.81
CA TYR A 168 -3.60 19.10 -7.79
C TYR A 168 -2.72 18.70 -6.59
N THR A 169 -1.94 19.65 -6.12
CA THR A 169 -1.17 19.54 -4.87
C THR A 169 -1.31 20.86 -4.12
N PHE A 170 -1.74 20.79 -2.89
CA PHE A 170 -1.83 21.96 -2.02
C PHE A 170 -0.44 22.55 -1.77
N ASP A 171 -0.27 23.85 -2.02
CA ASP A 171 0.94 24.59 -1.61
C ASP A 171 0.82 24.99 -0.15
N ASP A 172 1.47 24.22 0.72
CA ASP A 172 1.50 24.39 2.15
C ASP A 172 2.64 25.29 2.67
N THR A 173 3.37 25.97 1.78
CA THR A 173 4.57 26.74 2.12
C THR A 173 4.34 27.72 3.27
N ASN A 174 3.15 28.31 3.37
CA ASN A 174 2.78 29.26 4.41
C ASN A 174 2.15 28.60 5.66
N TYR A 175 1.92 27.29 5.65
CA TYR A 175 1.20 26.54 6.67
C TYR A 175 2.01 25.37 7.26
N GLN A 176 3.32 25.36 7.06
CA GLN A 176 4.18 24.26 7.52
C GLN A 176 4.19 24.10 9.05
N THR A 177 4.05 25.20 9.78
CA THR A 177 3.96 25.15 11.25
C THR A 177 2.66 24.49 11.69
N GLU A 178 1.53 24.93 11.14
CA GLU A 178 0.21 24.38 11.40
C GLU A 178 0.17 22.89 10.99
N ALA A 179 0.68 22.54 9.82
CA ALA A 179 0.76 21.17 9.35
C ALA A 179 1.55 20.26 10.31
N ALA A 180 2.66 20.74 10.86
CA ALA A 180 3.46 20.00 11.84
C ALA A 180 2.71 19.82 13.18
N VAL A 181 2.02 20.85 13.66
CA VAL A 181 1.22 20.77 14.90
C VAL A 181 0.02 19.85 14.71
N ILE A 182 -0.71 19.99 13.59
CA ILE A 182 -1.83 19.12 13.22
C ILE A 182 -1.36 17.66 13.14
N GLY A 183 -0.22 17.40 12.49
CA GLY A 183 0.38 16.06 12.41
C GLY A 183 0.68 15.47 13.78
N SER A 184 1.14 16.28 14.73
CA SER A 184 1.39 15.85 16.11
C SER A 184 0.10 15.49 16.83
N VAL A 185 -0.94 16.32 16.71
CA VAL A 185 -2.27 16.05 17.28
C VAL A 185 -2.85 14.76 16.70
N ILE A 186 -2.81 14.57 15.38
CA ILE A 186 -3.29 13.34 14.73
C ILE A 186 -2.54 12.12 15.27
N SER A 187 -1.21 12.20 15.40
CA SER A 187 -0.39 11.11 15.90
C SER A 187 -0.68 10.73 17.36
N GLU A 188 -1.10 11.68 18.17
CA GLU A 188 -1.45 11.46 19.56
C GLU A 188 -2.82 10.78 19.72
N TYR A 189 -3.84 11.29 19.02
CA TYR A 189 -5.22 10.85 19.25
C TYR A 189 -5.64 9.64 18.39
N THR A 190 -5.12 9.54 17.16
CA THR A 190 -5.55 8.52 16.20
C THR A 190 -5.36 7.08 16.69
N PRO A 191 -4.24 6.68 17.33
CA PRO A 191 -4.05 5.31 17.78
C PRO A 191 -5.11 4.86 18.78
N ILE A 192 -5.53 5.73 19.67
CA ILE A 192 -6.54 5.43 20.70
C ILE A 192 -7.92 5.27 20.07
N LEU A 193 -8.30 6.19 19.19
CA LEU A 193 -9.60 6.17 18.51
C LEU A 193 -9.70 5.00 17.51
N GLN A 194 -8.69 4.81 16.66
CA GLN A 194 -8.70 3.74 15.64
C GLN A 194 -8.69 2.33 16.25
N ASN A 195 -8.00 2.18 17.36
CA ASN A 195 -7.90 0.89 18.03
C ASN A 195 -9.03 0.67 19.06
N GLY A 196 -9.94 1.65 19.23
CA GLY A 196 -11.07 1.53 20.15
C GLY A 196 -10.65 1.37 21.61
N LEU A 197 -9.57 2.04 22.02
CA LEU A 197 -9.00 1.91 23.37
C LEU A 197 -9.72 2.78 24.43
N CYS A 198 -10.69 3.58 24.04
CA CYS A 198 -11.58 4.25 24.99
C CYS A 198 -12.49 3.21 25.66
N GLY A 199 -12.68 3.32 26.97
CA GLY A 199 -13.36 2.33 27.79
C GLY A 199 -14.86 2.17 27.51
N SER A 200 -15.53 3.24 27.05
CA SER A 200 -16.98 3.29 26.80
C SER A 200 -17.32 4.16 25.59
N GLU A 201 -18.56 4.14 25.16
CA GLU A 201 -19.06 5.03 24.10
C GLU A 201 -19.00 6.50 24.54
N GLU A 202 -19.29 6.79 25.81
CA GLU A 202 -19.24 8.13 26.38
C GLU A 202 -17.80 8.67 26.40
N GLU A 203 -16.85 7.86 26.90
CA GLU A 203 -15.42 8.20 26.88
C GLU A 203 -14.87 8.35 25.46
N THR A 204 -15.33 7.53 24.51
CA THR A 204 -14.95 7.66 23.08
C THR A 204 -15.42 9.00 22.53
N LYS A 205 -16.64 9.42 22.87
CA LYS A 205 -17.19 10.70 22.43
C LYS A 205 -16.44 11.88 23.05
N GLU A 206 -16.18 11.84 24.35
CA GLU A 206 -15.40 12.88 25.02
C GLU A 206 -13.99 13.00 24.40
N TYR A 207 -13.32 11.88 24.18
CA TYR A 207 -11.98 11.87 23.56
C TYR A 207 -11.99 12.36 22.12
N LEU A 208 -13.06 12.06 21.34
CA LEU A 208 -13.25 12.60 20.01
C LEU A 208 -13.48 14.10 20.01
N ASP A 209 -14.30 14.61 20.97
CA ASP A 209 -14.55 16.04 21.12
C ASP A 209 -13.26 16.79 21.49
N GLU A 210 -12.42 16.22 22.36
CA GLU A 210 -11.09 16.75 22.68
C GLU A 210 -10.16 16.76 21.46
N PHE A 211 -10.15 15.70 20.67
CA PHE A 211 -9.37 15.61 19.43
C PHE A 211 -9.77 16.69 18.43
N LEU A 212 -11.08 16.86 18.20
CA LEU A 212 -11.57 17.89 17.28
C LEU A 212 -11.22 19.32 17.77
N ALA A 213 -11.33 19.56 19.07
CA ALA A 213 -10.93 20.85 19.66
C ALA A 213 -9.41 21.08 19.54
N ALA A 214 -8.60 20.06 19.71
CA ALA A 214 -7.14 20.13 19.52
C ALA A 214 -6.75 20.41 18.07
N LEU A 215 -7.44 19.81 17.10
CA LEU A 215 -7.25 20.10 15.67
C LEU A 215 -7.62 21.55 15.32
N ASP A 216 -8.73 22.04 15.84
CA ASP A 216 -9.15 23.44 15.64
C ASP A 216 -8.11 24.40 16.22
N ALA A 217 -7.65 24.17 17.45
CA ALA A 217 -6.60 24.94 18.09
C ALA A 217 -5.24 24.88 17.36
N ALA A 218 -4.97 23.79 16.63
CA ALA A 218 -3.79 23.61 15.79
C ALA A 218 -3.87 24.36 14.44
N GLY A 219 -5.00 25.02 14.10
CA GLY A 219 -5.20 25.75 12.86
C GLY A 219 -5.75 24.91 11.70
N MET A 220 -6.38 23.75 11.97
CA MET A 220 -6.93 22.89 10.93
C MET A 220 -7.92 23.63 10.02
N ASN A 221 -8.80 24.45 10.57
CA ASN A 221 -9.80 25.17 9.78
C ASN A 221 -9.14 26.20 8.85
N GLU A 222 -8.08 26.88 9.28
CA GLU A 222 -7.33 27.82 8.46
C GLU A 222 -6.65 27.11 7.27
N VAL A 223 -6.09 25.92 7.50
CA VAL A 223 -5.48 25.09 6.45
C VAL A 223 -6.53 24.59 5.46
N ILE A 224 -7.71 24.17 5.93
CA ILE A 224 -8.84 23.76 5.08
C ILE A 224 -9.30 24.91 4.19
N GLU A 225 -9.49 26.11 4.75
CA GLU A 225 -9.92 27.29 3.99
C GLU A 225 -8.88 27.69 2.94
N ALA A 226 -7.59 27.64 3.29
CA ALA A 226 -6.51 27.91 2.35
C ALA A 226 -6.43 26.87 1.21
N ASN A 227 -6.62 25.60 1.53
CA ASN A 227 -6.67 24.53 0.54
C ASN A 227 -7.85 24.74 -0.42
N GLN A 228 -9.03 25.05 0.11
CA GLN A 228 -10.22 25.34 -0.69
C GLN A 228 -10.00 26.54 -1.62
N ALA A 229 -9.38 27.62 -1.12
CA ALA A 229 -9.08 28.80 -1.91
C ALA A 229 -8.08 28.57 -3.06
N GLN A 230 -7.25 27.55 -2.95
CA GLN A 230 -6.36 27.13 -4.05
C GLN A 230 -7.05 26.24 -5.09
N LEU A 231 -8.16 25.60 -4.73
CA LEU A 231 -8.96 24.77 -5.62
C LEU A 231 -9.95 25.58 -6.46
N ASP A 232 -10.43 26.71 -5.95
CA ASP A 232 -11.41 27.59 -6.62
C ASP A 232 -10.75 28.48 -7.69
#